data_7465f24221f555126cc87564aa2050cf
#
_entry.id   7465f24221f555126cc87564aa2050cf
#
_cell.length_a   1.000
_cell.length_b   1.000
_cell.length_c   1.000
_cell.angle_alpha   90.00
_cell.angle_beta   90.00
_cell.angle_gamma   90.00
#
_symmetry.space_group_name_H-M   'P 1'
#
loop_
_entity.id
_entity.type
_entity.pdbx_description
1 polymer ?
#
loop_
_entity_poly.entity_id
_entity_poly.type
_entity_poly.pdbx_seq_one_letter_code
_entity_poly.pdbx_strand_id
1 'polypeptide(L)'
;MDMKFLDFEQPIAELEAKIEELRYVGDDSEININEEVARLKAKSQSLTKNIFAKLSPWQIARVARHESRPYTLDYLSQIAPDFQELHGDRMYADDPAIIGGVGRIDGRAVMFIGHQKGRDTKERVRRNYGMPKPEGYRKAQRLMKMAEKFSMPVVTLIDTPGAYPGVGAEERGQSEAIACSLYLMAGLKTPIICVVIGEGGSGGALAIGVGDRLLMLQYSVYSVISPEGCASILWKSAEKAEDAAEAMRITAAQLNEFNLIDEVLEEPLGGAHRNPKEAAEIIRNALLKNLDELDSLSIDALLEERQRRLSSFGQFKEA
;
A
#
# COMPACT_ATOMS: atom_id res chain seq x y z
N MET A 1 -10.95 15.59 -12.81
CA MET A 1 -9.49 15.49 -12.61
C MET A 1 -8.93 14.93 -13.88
N ASP A 2 -7.98 15.61 -14.51
CA ASP A 2 -7.29 15.07 -15.67
C ASP A 2 -6.54 13.82 -15.25
N MET A 3 -6.86 12.71 -15.89
CA MET A 3 -6.25 11.42 -15.59
C MET A 3 -4.81 11.45 -16.10
N LYS A 4 -3.84 11.25 -15.21
CA LYS A 4 -2.43 11.17 -15.59
C LYS A 4 -2.12 9.75 -16.03
N PHE A 5 -1.39 9.63 -17.13
CA PHE A 5 -1.01 8.36 -17.73
C PHE A 5 0.50 8.18 -17.65
N LEU A 6 0.93 6.97 -17.38
CA LEU A 6 2.33 6.57 -17.53
C LEU A 6 2.67 6.39 -19.02
N ASP A 7 3.94 6.41 -19.37
CA ASP A 7 4.40 6.32 -20.76
C ASP A 7 3.88 5.08 -21.52
N PHE A 8 3.86 3.93 -20.84
CA PHE A 8 3.32 2.69 -21.43
C PHE A 8 1.79 2.68 -21.53
N GLU A 9 1.09 3.61 -20.90
CA GLU A 9 -0.35 3.81 -21.01
C GLU A 9 -0.73 4.79 -22.15
N GLN A 10 0.24 5.38 -22.86
CA GLN A 10 -0.02 6.35 -23.92
C GLN A 10 -1.06 5.90 -24.96
N PRO A 11 -1.08 4.62 -25.42
CA PRO A 11 -2.11 4.15 -26.36
C PRO A 11 -3.53 4.16 -25.76
N ILE A 12 -3.66 4.03 -24.42
CA ILE A 12 -4.94 4.14 -23.72
C ILE A 12 -5.35 5.61 -23.64
N ALA A 13 -4.40 6.50 -23.30
CA ALA A 13 -4.63 7.95 -23.24
C ALA A 13 -5.16 8.51 -24.55
N GLU A 14 -4.60 8.10 -25.68
CA GLU A 14 -5.03 8.50 -27.02
C GLU A 14 -6.48 8.08 -27.32
N LEU A 15 -6.87 6.86 -26.91
CA LEU A 15 -8.26 6.40 -27.07
C LEU A 15 -9.22 7.16 -26.16
N GLU A 16 -8.84 7.42 -24.91
CA GLU A 16 -9.68 8.15 -23.95
C GLU A 16 -9.84 9.62 -24.39
N ALA A 17 -8.79 10.28 -24.88
CA ALA A 17 -8.89 11.63 -25.46
C ALA A 17 -9.87 11.67 -26.63
N LYS A 18 -9.80 10.69 -27.53
CA LYS A 18 -10.72 10.59 -28.66
C LYS A 18 -12.18 10.35 -28.25
N ILE A 19 -12.40 9.57 -27.20
CA ILE A 19 -13.73 9.37 -26.62
C ILE A 19 -14.29 10.68 -26.05
N GLU A 20 -13.46 11.47 -25.38
CA GLU A 20 -13.87 12.76 -24.84
C GLU A 20 -14.17 13.77 -25.97
N GLU A 21 -13.33 13.85 -27.00
CA GLU A 21 -13.58 14.69 -28.18
C GLU A 21 -14.95 14.38 -28.83
N LEU A 22 -15.27 13.09 -29.04
CA LEU A 22 -16.54 12.67 -29.61
C LEU A 22 -17.75 13.03 -28.74
N ARG A 23 -17.59 13.06 -27.44
CA ARG A 23 -18.65 13.47 -26.50
C ARG A 23 -18.96 14.98 -26.63
N TYR A 24 -17.96 15.81 -26.89
CA TYR A 24 -18.15 17.26 -27.04
C TYR A 24 -18.75 17.66 -28.41
N VAL A 25 -18.57 16.83 -29.45
CA VAL A 25 -19.09 17.12 -30.81
C VAL A 25 -20.55 16.64 -30.98
N GLY A 26 -21.13 15.96 -30.04
CA GLY A 26 -22.31 15.09 -30.15
C GLY A 26 -23.68 15.74 -30.18
N ASP A 27 -23.88 17.02 -30.56
CA ASP A 27 -25.22 17.63 -30.57
C ASP A 27 -26.00 17.55 -31.92
N ASP A 28 -25.36 17.10 -33.00
CA ASP A 28 -26.03 17.16 -34.34
C ASP A 28 -26.26 15.78 -35.06
N SER A 29 -25.75 14.64 -34.52
CA SER A 29 -25.98 13.31 -35.14
C SER A 29 -25.94 12.16 -34.13
N GLU A 30 -26.97 12.07 -33.31
CA GLU A 30 -26.97 11.25 -32.07
C GLU A 30 -26.75 9.73 -32.21
N ILE A 31 -27.17 9.10 -33.29
CA ILE A 31 -27.19 7.62 -33.36
C ILE A 31 -25.79 7.04 -33.64
N ASN A 32 -25.02 7.65 -34.51
CA ASN A 32 -23.71 7.11 -34.94
C ASN A 32 -22.59 7.36 -33.93
N ILE A 33 -22.67 8.43 -33.13
CA ILE A 33 -21.65 8.83 -32.16
C ILE A 33 -21.70 7.88 -30.92
N ASN A 34 -22.88 7.53 -30.45
CA ASN A 34 -23.02 6.63 -29.30
C ASN A 34 -22.46 5.23 -29.58
N GLU A 35 -22.67 4.69 -30.79
CA GLU A 35 -22.09 3.41 -31.19
C GLU A 35 -20.57 3.48 -31.28
N GLU A 36 -20.02 4.55 -31.86
CA GLU A 36 -18.57 4.74 -31.98
C GLU A 36 -17.91 4.93 -30.59
N VAL A 37 -18.51 5.71 -29.70
CA VAL A 37 -18.05 5.86 -28.32
C VAL A 37 -18.09 4.51 -27.59
N ALA A 38 -19.13 3.70 -27.74
CA ALA A 38 -19.20 2.38 -27.16
C ALA A 38 -18.10 1.45 -27.70
N ARG A 39 -17.84 1.49 -29.00
CA ARG A 39 -16.78 0.72 -29.66
C ARG A 39 -15.39 1.12 -29.16
N LEU A 40 -15.12 2.44 -29.05
CA LEU A 40 -13.85 2.94 -28.55
C LEU A 40 -13.63 2.61 -27.06
N LYS A 41 -14.68 2.69 -26.25
CA LYS A 41 -14.62 2.24 -24.83
C LYS A 41 -14.25 0.77 -24.70
N ALA A 42 -14.92 -0.11 -25.48
CA ALA A 42 -14.60 -1.53 -25.47
C ALA A 42 -13.16 -1.81 -25.93
N LYS A 43 -12.68 -1.04 -26.93
CA LYS A 43 -11.29 -1.11 -27.40
C LYS A 43 -10.30 -0.63 -26.30
N SER A 44 -10.61 0.49 -25.63
CA SER A 44 -9.80 1.00 -24.51
C SER A 44 -9.71 -0.03 -23.38
N GLN A 45 -10.82 -0.64 -22.96
CA GLN A 45 -10.84 -1.68 -21.93
C GLN A 45 -10.00 -2.90 -22.33
N SER A 46 -10.16 -3.39 -23.57
CA SER A 46 -9.37 -4.51 -24.07
C SER A 46 -7.88 -4.19 -24.12
N LEU A 47 -7.52 -2.99 -24.55
CA LEU A 47 -6.13 -2.52 -24.60
C LEU A 47 -5.53 -2.39 -23.21
N THR A 48 -6.28 -1.81 -22.27
CA THR A 48 -5.88 -1.70 -20.85
C THR A 48 -5.61 -3.09 -20.27
N LYS A 49 -6.53 -4.04 -20.48
CA LYS A 49 -6.35 -5.43 -20.04
C LYS A 49 -5.08 -6.07 -20.61
N ASN A 50 -4.81 -5.85 -21.89
CA ASN A 50 -3.63 -6.43 -22.55
C ASN A 50 -2.31 -5.82 -22.07
N ILE A 51 -2.30 -4.50 -21.81
CA ILE A 51 -1.11 -3.79 -21.30
C ILE A 51 -0.86 -4.21 -19.85
N PHE A 52 -1.86 -4.14 -18.99
CA PHE A 52 -1.71 -4.42 -17.55
C PHE A 52 -1.46 -5.91 -17.25
N ALA A 53 -1.83 -6.82 -18.13
CA ALA A 53 -1.48 -8.24 -18.01
C ALA A 53 0.01 -8.54 -18.28
N LYS A 54 0.78 -7.59 -18.83
CA LYS A 54 2.17 -7.78 -19.27
C LYS A 54 3.14 -6.77 -18.67
N LEU A 55 2.75 -6.09 -17.60
CA LEU A 55 3.62 -5.10 -16.95
C LEU A 55 4.90 -5.76 -16.44
N SER A 56 6.05 -5.16 -16.73
CA SER A 56 7.31 -5.54 -16.11
C SER A 56 7.32 -5.14 -14.63
N PRO A 57 8.16 -5.75 -13.78
CA PRO A 57 8.32 -5.35 -12.37
C PRO A 57 8.63 -3.86 -12.20
N TRP A 58 9.39 -3.26 -13.10
CA TRP A 58 9.64 -1.82 -13.13
C TRP A 58 8.36 -1.02 -13.41
N GLN A 59 7.56 -1.43 -14.39
CA GLN A 59 6.28 -0.78 -14.69
C GLN A 59 5.31 -0.90 -13.51
N ILE A 60 5.25 -2.06 -12.84
CA ILE A 60 4.47 -2.26 -11.61
C ILE A 60 4.95 -1.31 -10.51
N ALA A 61 6.26 -1.15 -10.30
CA ALA A 61 6.80 -0.19 -9.34
C ALA A 61 6.38 1.25 -9.65
N ARG A 62 6.28 1.62 -10.93
CA ARG A 62 5.77 2.93 -11.37
C ARG A 62 4.27 3.09 -11.12
N VAL A 63 3.47 2.04 -11.34
CA VAL A 63 2.03 2.03 -10.98
C VAL A 63 1.86 2.16 -9.46
N ALA A 64 2.66 1.44 -8.66
CA ALA A 64 2.65 1.54 -7.19
C ALA A 64 2.88 2.97 -6.68
N ARG A 65 3.66 3.76 -7.41
CA ARG A 65 4.02 5.16 -7.13
C ARG A 65 3.13 6.18 -7.82
N HIS A 66 2.12 5.73 -8.56
CA HIS A 66 1.28 6.65 -9.35
C HIS A 66 0.64 7.71 -8.43
N GLU A 67 0.78 8.98 -8.78
CA GLU A 67 0.38 10.11 -7.91
C GLU A 67 -1.12 10.19 -7.61
N SER A 68 -1.96 9.59 -8.46
CA SER A 68 -3.41 9.50 -8.26
C SER A 68 -3.81 8.23 -7.49
N ARG A 69 -2.86 7.36 -7.12
CA ARG A 69 -3.17 6.14 -6.34
C ARG A 69 -3.73 6.52 -4.98
N PRO A 70 -4.77 5.83 -4.49
CA PRO A 70 -5.35 6.11 -3.18
C PRO A 70 -4.33 5.92 -2.06
N TYR A 71 -4.34 6.82 -1.09
CA TYR A 71 -3.55 6.74 0.14
C TYR A 71 -4.41 6.29 1.32
N THR A 72 -3.81 6.13 2.50
CA THR A 72 -4.51 5.65 3.70
C THR A 72 -5.83 6.36 3.96
N LEU A 73 -5.86 7.70 3.96
CA LEU A 73 -7.07 8.47 4.23
C LEU A 73 -8.14 8.29 3.15
N ASP A 74 -7.75 8.08 1.89
CA ASP A 74 -8.69 7.83 0.80
C ASP A 74 -9.42 6.49 1.02
N TYR A 75 -8.69 5.45 1.41
CA TYR A 75 -9.26 4.16 1.77
C TYR A 75 -10.12 4.23 3.02
N LEU A 76 -9.65 4.87 4.09
CA LEU A 76 -10.38 4.99 5.35
C LEU A 76 -11.71 5.73 5.17
N SER A 77 -11.77 6.74 4.30
CA SER A 77 -13.01 7.45 3.99
C SER A 77 -14.12 6.55 3.43
N GLN A 78 -13.75 5.43 2.81
CA GLN A 78 -14.68 4.45 2.23
C GLN A 78 -14.91 3.25 3.16
N ILE A 79 -13.86 2.77 3.82
CA ILE A 79 -13.87 1.54 4.64
C ILE A 79 -14.41 1.79 6.05
N ALA A 80 -14.05 2.94 6.64
CA ALA A 80 -14.39 3.33 8.01
C ALA A 80 -14.75 4.82 8.07
N PRO A 81 -15.92 5.23 7.56
CA PRO A 81 -16.28 6.66 7.45
C PRO A 81 -16.41 7.38 8.81
N ASP A 82 -16.51 6.63 9.91
CA ASP A 82 -16.50 7.14 11.29
C ASP A 82 -15.08 7.22 11.89
N PHE A 83 -14.03 7.07 11.09
CA PHE A 83 -12.64 7.10 11.55
C PHE A 83 -12.30 8.37 12.33
N GLN A 84 -11.72 8.19 13.53
CA GLN A 84 -11.23 9.26 14.40
C GLN A 84 -9.72 9.16 14.54
N GLU A 85 -9.00 10.15 14.02
CA GLU A 85 -7.54 10.19 14.08
C GLU A 85 -7.05 10.51 15.50
N LEU A 86 -5.99 9.82 15.93
CA LEU A 86 -5.34 9.96 17.23
C LEU A 86 -3.88 10.39 17.04
N HIS A 87 -3.57 11.60 17.39
CA HIS A 87 -2.28 12.25 17.15
C HIS A 87 -1.25 12.05 18.27
N GLY A 88 0.04 12.18 17.90
CA GLY A 88 1.18 12.31 18.80
C GLY A 88 1.69 11.02 19.42
N ASP A 89 3.00 10.99 19.70
CA ASP A 89 3.69 9.84 20.29
C ASP A 89 3.73 9.85 21.84
N ARG A 90 3.35 10.95 22.48
CA ARG A 90 3.44 11.19 23.93
C ARG A 90 4.88 11.25 24.46
N MET A 91 5.86 11.45 23.57
CA MET A 91 7.27 11.59 23.94
C MET A 91 7.91 12.85 23.35
N TYR A 92 7.66 13.15 22.08
CA TYR A 92 8.26 14.27 21.39
C TYR A 92 7.25 15.10 20.58
N ALA A 93 6.60 14.49 19.56
CA ALA A 93 5.71 15.23 18.65
C ALA A 93 4.69 14.31 17.97
N ASP A 94 3.91 14.90 17.07
CA ASP A 94 3.16 14.15 16.06
C ASP A 94 3.96 14.05 14.76
N ASP A 95 3.80 12.95 14.03
CA ASP A 95 4.31 12.79 12.68
C ASP A 95 3.16 12.52 11.70
N PRO A 96 2.84 13.48 10.82
CA PRO A 96 1.75 13.33 9.87
C PRO A 96 2.03 12.34 8.72
N ALA A 97 3.23 11.76 8.63
CA ALA A 97 3.53 10.67 7.71
C ALA A 97 2.88 9.34 8.13
N ILE A 98 2.54 9.18 9.43
CA ILE A 98 1.72 8.09 9.95
C ILE A 98 0.35 8.64 10.34
N ILE A 99 -0.69 8.06 9.77
CA ILE A 99 -2.08 8.24 10.21
C ILE A 99 -2.40 7.06 11.13
N GLY A 100 -3.07 7.33 12.24
CA GLY A 100 -3.55 6.28 13.12
C GLY A 100 -4.74 6.71 13.94
N GLY A 101 -5.66 5.79 14.18
CA GLY A 101 -6.90 6.07 14.90
C GLY A 101 -7.87 4.91 14.90
N VAL A 102 -9.06 5.13 15.44
CA VAL A 102 -10.11 4.14 15.59
C VAL A 102 -11.24 4.41 14.60
N GLY A 103 -11.76 3.37 13.97
CA GLY A 103 -12.95 3.42 13.13
C GLY A 103 -13.68 2.08 13.16
N ARG A 104 -14.82 2.00 12.47
CA ARG A 104 -15.56 0.74 12.37
C ARG A 104 -15.59 0.25 10.93
N ILE A 105 -15.33 -1.06 10.79
CA ILE A 105 -15.60 -1.81 9.57
C ILE A 105 -16.73 -2.78 9.87
N ASP A 106 -17.89 -2.59 9.23
CA ASP A 106 -19.11 -3.38 9.48
C ASP A 106 -19.50 -3.46 10.99
N GLY A 107 -19.41 -2.33 11.71
CA GLY A 107 -19.72 -2.25 13.14
C GLY A 107 -18.60 -2.75 14.06
N ARG A 108 -17.60 -3.47 13.58
CA ARG A 108 -16.43 -3.93 14.33
C ARG A 108 -15.44 -2.78 14.55
N ALA A 109 -15.11 -2.47 15.79
CA ALA A 109 -14.09 -1.48 16.11
C ALA A 109 -12.68 -1.99 15.75
N VAL A 110 -11.91 -1.19 15.03
CA VAL A 110 -10.59 -1.52 14.50
C VAL A 110 -9.64 -0.34 14.75
N MET A 111 -8.42 -0.63 15.12
CA MET A 111 -7.31 0.32 15.13
C MET A 111 -6.66 0.34 13.74
N PHE A 112 -6.83 1.43 13.02
CA PHE A 112 -6.18 1.64 11.72
C PHE A 112 -4.88 2.44 11.91
N ILE A 113 -3.83 2.02 11.22
CA ILE A 113 -2.52 2.71 11.19
C ILE A 113 -2.04 2.65 9.75
N GLY A 114 -1.53 3.75 9.19
CA GLY A 114 -1.04 3.69 7.82
C GLY A 114 -0.17 4.86 7.43
N HIS A 115 0.58 4.69 6.36
CA HIS A 115 1.38 5.76 5.78
C HIS A 115 0.50 6.71 4.98
N GLN A 116 0.82 7.99 5.03
CA GLN A 116 0.13 9.01 4.26
C GLN A 116 1.14 9.86 3.50
N LYS A 117 1.03 9.83 2.19
CA LYS A 117 1.71 10.76 1.28
C LYS A 117 0.84 12.00 1.06
N GLY A 118 1.39 13.08 0.55
CA GLY A 118 0.65 14.28 0.20
C GLY A 118 0.26 14.33 -1.27
N ARG A 119 -0.83 15.03 -1.61
CA ARG A 119 -1.28 15.23 -3.00
C ARG A 119 -0.54 16.39 -3.68
N ASP A 120 -0.39 17.50 -2.99
CA ASP A 120 0.35 18.67 -3.46
C ASP A 120 1.74 18.78 -2.79
N THR A 121 2.56 19.71 -3.27
CA THR A 121 3.93 19.92 -2.77
C THR A 121 3.96 20.26 -1.28
N LYS A 122 3.03 21.10 -0.79
CA LYS A 122 2.97 21.53 0.60
C LYS A 122 2.63 20.35 1.51
N GLU A 123 1.66 19.54 1.12
CA GLU A 123 1.26 18.37 1.86
C GLU A 123 2.34 17.29 1.82
N ARG A 124 2.98 17.05 0.67
CA ARG A 124 4.10 16.11 0.53
C ARG A 124 5.25 16.47 1.48
N VAL A 125 5.65 17.74 1.54
CA VAL A 125 6.69 18.21 2.47
C VAL A 125 6.24 18.03 3.92
N ARG A 126 5.01 18.41 4.27
CA ARG A 126 4.45 18.22 5.62
C ARG A 126 4.49 16.76 6.07
N ARG A 127 4.23 15.82 5.17
CA ARG A 127 4.18 14.37 5.43
C ARG A 127 5.48 13.66 5.10
N ASN A 128 6.58 14.38 4.93
CA ASN A 128 7.89 13.84 4.56
C ASN A 128 7.81 12.85 3.39
N TYR A 129 6.94 13.09 2.40
CA TYR A 129 6.69 12.18 1.26
C TYR A 129 6.25 10.77 1.67
N GLY A 130 5.62 10.62 2.82
CA GLY A 130 5.24 9.34 3.39
C GLY A 130 6.37 8.60 4.09
N MET A 131 7.48 9.28 4.41
CA MET A 131 8.62 8.73 5.15
C MET A 131 8.49 9.09 6.64
N PRO A 132 8.17 8.14 7.52
CA PRO A 132 7.99 8.43 8.94
C PRO A 132 9.31 8.73 9.66
N LYS A 133 9.20 9.64 10.63
CA LYS A 133 10.19 9.92 11.65
C LYS A 133 9.98 9.01 12.87
N PRO A 134 10.92 8.96 13.84
CA PRO A 134 10.78 8.13 15.05
C PRO A 134 9.46 8.31 15.79
N GLU A 135 8.98 9.54 15.89
CA GLU A 135 7.71 9.87 16.54
C GLU A 135 6.49 9.27 15.82
N GLY A 136 6.56 9.04 14.50
CA GLY A 136 5.51 8.32 13.75
C GLY A 136 5.43 6.86 14.17
N TYR A 137 6.57 6.17 14.28
CA TYR A 137 6.61 4.79 14.75
C TYR A 137 6.22 4.65 16.22
N ARG A 138 6.65 5.57 17.10
CA ARG A 138 6.21 5.59 18.51
C ARG A 138 4.71 5.86 18.64
N LYS A 139 4.13 6.72 17.79
CA LYS A 139 2.68 6.87 17.71
C LYS A 139 2.00 5.55 17.33
N ALA A 140 2.49 4.85 16.30
CA ALA A 140 1.97 3.55 15.90
C ALA A 140 2.04 2.53 17.07
N GLN A 141 3.17 2.43 17.77
CA GLN A 141 3.32 1.57 18.95
C GLN A 141 2.31 1.89 20.05
N ARG A 142 2.11 3.19 20.33
CA ARG A 142 1.11 3.64 21.32
C ARG A 142 -0.30 3.19 20.96
N LEU A 143 -0.66 3.31 19.67
CA LEU A 143 -1.96 2.92 19.18
C LEU A 143 -2.14 1.39 19.18
N MET A 144 -1.11 0.63 18.83
CA MET A 144 -1.11 -0.84 18.92
C MET A 144 -1.31 -1.32 20.35
N LYS A 145 -0.62 -0.72 21.34
CA LYS A 145 -0.83 -1.01 22.75
C LYS A 145 -2.24 -0.65 23.23
N MET A 146 -2.82 0.43 22.68
CA MET A 146 -4.22 0.79 22.94
C MET A 146 -5.18 -0.25 22.35
N ALA A 147 -4.91 -0.71 21.13
CA ALA A 147 -5.71 -1.75 20.48
C ALA A 147 -5.72 -3.04 21.30
N GLU A 148 -4.56 -3.50 21.73
CA GLU A 148 -4.44 -4.67 22.63
C GLU A 148 -5.26 -4.48 23.92
N LYS A 149 -5.12 -3.33 24.58
CA LYS A 149 -5.84 -3.03 25.82
C LYS A 149 -7.37 -3.11 25.69
N PHE A 150 -7.90 -2.73 24.53
CA PHE A 150 -9.33 -2.72 24.25
C PHE A 150 -9.79 -3.89 23.36
N SER A 151 -8.93 -4.88 23.15
CA SER A 151 -9.20 -6.07 22.31
C SER A 151 -9.71 -5.70 20.92
N MET A 152 -9.13 -4.65 20.34
CA MET A 152 -9.41 -4.24 18.96
C MET A 152 -8.35 -4.83 18.02
N PRO A 153 -8.73 -5.40 16.88
CA PRO A 153 -7.76 -5.78 15.87
C PRO A 153 -7.04 -4.55 15.31
N VAL A 154 -5.83 -4.76 14.80
CA VAL A 154 -5.01 -3.73 14.14
C VAL A 154 -5.00 -4.00 12.65
N VAL A 155 -5.29 -2.98 11.85
CA VAL A 155 -5.11 -2.99 10.41
C VAL A 155 -4.06 -1.95 10.04
N THR A 156 -3.03 -2.36 9.30
CA THR A 156 -2.01 -1.43 8.81
C THR A 156 -2.09 -1.28 7.29
N LEU A 157 -1.99 -0.03 6.80
CA LEU A 157 -1.96 0.32 5.37
C LEU A 157 -0.58 0.86 5.02
N ILE A 158 0.20 0.09 4.26
CA ILE A 158 1.61 0.37 4.00
C ILE A 158 1.76 1.05 2.64
N ASP A 159 2.29 2.29 2.65
CA ASP A 159 2.65 3.03 1.45
C ASP A 159 3.75 4.06 1.72
N THR A 160 5.00 3.61 1.77
CA THR A 160 6.18 4.44 2.05
C THR A 160 7.37 4.03 1.18
N PRO A 161 8.18 4.99 0.70
CA PRO A 161 9.48 4.67 0.10
C PRO A 161 10.54 4.22 1.13
N GLY A 162 10.28 4.44 2.43
CA GLY A 162 11.18 4.08 3.53
C GLY A 162 11.03 4.96 4.76
N ALA A 163 11.86 4.76 5.75
CA ALA A 163 11.96 5.62 6.93
C ALA A 163 12.67 6.95 6.56
N TYR A 164 12.31 8.06 7.23
CA TYR A 164 12.95 9.35 7.00
C TYR A 164 14.46 9.31 7.34
N PRO A 165 15.36 9.63 6.41
CA PRO A 165 16.82 9.46 6.59
C PRO A 165 17.53 10.70 7.12
N GLY A 166 16.81 11.67 7.69
CA GLY A 166 17.40 12.93 8.13
C GLY A 166 18.12 12.83 9.48
N VAL A 167 19.09 13.72 9.72
CA VAL A 167 19.87 13.80 10.97
C VAL A 167 18.98 13.84 12.21
N GLY A 168 17.92 14.67 12.20
CA GLY A 168 16.99 14.75 13.33
C GLY A 168 16.20 13.45 13.59
N ALA A 169 16.09 12.54 12.63
CA ALA A 169 15.53 11.21 12.87
C ALA A 169 16.55 10.30 13.57
N GLU A 170 17.82 10.34 13.16
CA GLU A 170 18.90 9.60 13.83
C GLU A 170 19.07 10.06 15.28
N GLU A 171 19.10 11.38 15.52
CA GLU A 171 19.20 11.96 16.87
C GLU A 171 18.07 11.52 17.81
N ARG A 172 16.89 11.23 17.27
CA ARG A 172 15.71 10.80 18.03
C ARG A 172 15.46 9.30 18.00
N GLY A 173 16.43 8.50 17.52
CA GLY A 173 16.43 7.06 17.58
C GLY A 173 15.57 6.38 16.51
N GLN A 174 15.81 6.68 15.22
CA GLN A 174 15.04 6.09 14.10
C GLN A 174 15.09 4.56 14.10
N SER A 175 16.29 3.98 14.18
CA SER A 175 16.45 2.52 14.17
C SER A 175 15.86 1.85 15.42
N GLU A 176 16.00 2.48 16.60
CA GLU A 176 15.38 2.01 17.84
C GLU A 176 13.86 2.02 17.73
N ALA A 177 13.25 3.11 17.24
CA ALA A 177 11.81 3.19 17.08
C ALA A 177 11.26 2.13 16.12
N ILE A 178 11.97 1.81 15.04
CA ILE A 178 11.63 0.73 14.11
C ILE A 178 11.75 -0.63 14.82
N ALA A 179 12.88 -0.90 15.48
CA ALA A 179 13.11 -2.17 16.18
C ALA A 179 12.08 -2.43 17.28
N CYS A 180 11.72 -1.42 18.07
CA CYS A 180 10.67 -1.51 19.07
C CYS A 180 9.29 -1.81 18.46
N SER A 181 8.98 -1.28 17.26
CA SER A 181 7.75 -1.63 16.55
C SER A 181 7.70 -3.10 16.15
N LEU A 182 8.79 -3.62 15.57
CA LEU A 182 8.90 -5.05 15.20
C LEU A 182 8.69 -5.95 16.41
N TYR A 183 9.40 -5.65 17.50
CA TYR A 183 9.29 -6.41 18.76
C TYR A 183 7.87 -6.39 19.34
N LEU A 184 7.25 -5.20 19.37
CA LEU A 184 5.88 -5.05 19.85
C LEU A 184 4.89 -5.85 19.01
N MET A 185 4.94 -5.69 17.67
CA MET A 185 4.00 -6.37 16.78
C MET A 185 4.12 -7.89 16.84
N ALA A 186 5.33 -8.41 16.95
CA ALA A 186 5.55 -9.87 17.08
C ALA A 186 4.85 -10.47 18.31
N GLY A 187 4.73 -9.73 19.41
CA GLY A 187 4.11 -10.20 20.66
C GLY A 187 2.73 -9.61 20.98
N LEU A 188 2.14 -8.80 20.09
CA LEU A 188 0.87 -8.10 20.36
C LEU A 188 -0.31 -9.09 20.43
N LYS A 189 -1.05 -9.04 21.53
CA LYS A 189 -2.14 -9.99 21.86
C LYS A 189 -3.48 -9.58 21.24
N THR A 190 -3.46 -9.23 19.96
CA THR A 190 -4.66 -8.94 19.17
C THR A 190 -4.36 -9.22 17.68
N PRO A 191 -5.36 -9.52 16.84
CA PRO A 191 -5.14 -9.74 15.41
C PRO A 191 -4.50 -8.53 14.71
N ILE A 192 -3.56 -8.80 13.81
CA ILE A 192 -2.88 -7.78 13.00
C ILE A 192 -2.95 -8.18 11.53
N ILE A 193 -3.57 -7.35 10.71
CA ILE A 193 -3.59 -7.50 9.26
C ILE A 193 -2.84 -6.32 8.63
N CYS A 194 -1.81 -6.64 7.83
CA CYS A 194 -1.03 -5.66 7.11
C CYS A 194 -1.41 -5.68 5.62
N VAL A 195 -1.61 -4.52 5.00
CA VAL A 195 -1.93 -4.40 3.58
C VAL A 195 -0.95 -3.45 2.91
N VAL A 196 -0.19 -3.92 1.94
CA VAL A 196 0.64 -3.04 1.10
C VAL A 196 -0.24 -2.47 0.00
N ILE A 197 -0.50 -1.15 0.06
CA ILE A 197 -1.41 -0.45 -0.85
C ILE A 197 -0.69 0.31 -1.98
N GLY A 198 0.63 0.41 -1.91
CA GLY A 198 1.48 1.09 -2.89
C GLY A 198 2.92 0.62 -2.77
N GLU A 199 3.81 1.44 -2.20
CA GLU A 199 5.19 1.06 -1.94
C GLU A 199 5.38 0.55 -0.51
N GLY A 200 5.98 -0.62 -0.36
CA GLY A 200 6.45 -1.12 0.93
C GLY A 200 7.99 -1.02 1.01
N GLY A 201 8.51 0.18 1.35
CA GLY A 201 9.95 0.45 1.34
C GLY A 201 10.63 0.18 2.68
N SER A 202 11.59 -0.75 2.69
CA SER A 202 12.61 -0.93 3.73
C SER A 202 12.05 -1.03 5.16
N GLY A 203 12.83 -0.61 6.16
CA GLY A 203 12.45 -0.56 7.57
C GLY A 203 11.22 0.33 7.84
N GLY A 204 10.95 1.31 6.98
CA GLY A 204 9.76 2.15 7.06
C GLY A 204 8.46 1.35 6.94
N ALA A 205 8.41 0.48 5.95
CA ALA A 205 7.28 -0.43 5.75
C ALA A 205 7.25 -1.53 6.82
N LEU A 206 8.42 -2.11 7.12
CA LEU A 206 8.54 -3.22 8.06
C LEU A 206 8.08 -2.84 9.47
N ALA A 207 8.32 -1.58 9.91
CA ALA A 207 7.94 -1.08 11.23
C ALA A 207 6.43 -1.12 11.53
N ILE A 208 5.58 -1.26 10.51
CA ILE A 208 4.14 -1.51 10.66
C ILE A 208 3.69 -2.72 9.83
N GLY A 209 4.63 -3.59 9.43
CA GLY A 209 4.42 -4.70 8.51
C GLY A 209 4.53 -6.10 9.12
N VAL A 210 4.64 -6.24 10.44
CA VAL A 210 4.71 -7.53 11.13
C VAL A 210 3.31 -7.91 11.64
N GLY A 211 2.68 -8.90 11.03
CA GLY A 211 1.30 -9.26 11.35
C GLY A 211 0.98 -10.74 11.17
N ASP A 212 -0.25 -11.09 11.50
CA ASP A 212 -0.82 -12.43 11.29
C ASP A 212 -1.11 -12.69 9.83
N ARG A 213 -1.46 -11.63 9.09
CA ARG A 213 -1.66 -11.65 7.63
C ARG A 213 -0.95 -10.46 6.99
N LEU A 214 -0.33 -10.70 5.85
CA LEU A 214 0.25 -9.67 4.97
C LEU A 214 -0.37 -9.79 3.58
N LEU A 215 -1.21 -8.83 3.25
CA LEU A 215 -1.90 -8.74 1.96
C LEU A 215 -1.21 -7.70 1.09
N MET A 216 -1.24 -7.86 -0.21
CA MET A 216 -0.71 -6.87 -1.13
C MET A 216 -1.70 -6.59 -2.26
N LEU A 217 -1.90 -5.32 -2.61
CA LEU A 217 -2.56 -4.96 -3.85
C LEU A 217 -1.72 -5.44 -5.05
N GLN A 218 -2.39 -5.86 -6.12
CA GLN A 218 -1.77 -6.49 -7.30
C GLN A 218 -0.61 -5.68 -7.89
N TYR A 219 -0.76 -4.36 -7.97
CA TYR A 219 0.26 -3.45 -8.50
C TYR A 219 0.97 -2.67 -7.40
N SER A 220 1.13 -3.27 -6.22
CA SER A 220 2.01 -2.78 -5.17
C SER A 220 3.36 -3.48 -5.21
N VAL A 221 4.36 -2.90 -4.53
CA VAL A 221 5.71 -3.47 -4.41
C VAL A 221 6.15 -3.49 -2.95
N TYR A 222 6.97 -4.48 -2.57
CA TYR A 222 7.53 -4.58 -1.23
C TYR A 222 9.00 -5.00 -1.32
N SER A 223 9.91 -4.18 -0.79
CA SER A 223 11.34 -4.38 -0.97
C SER A 223 12.17 -3.70 0.12
N VAL A 224 13.40 -4.20 0.31
CA VAL A 224 14.36 -3.61 1.26
C VAL A 224 14.93 -2.27 0.78
N ILE A 225 14.96 -2.04 -0.53
CA ILE A 225 15.51 -0.83 -1.16
C ILE A 225 14.74 -0.57 -2.46
N SER A 226 14.73 0.67 -2.95
CA SER A 226 14.16 0.98 -4.26
C SER A 226 15.01 0.39 -5.41
N PRO A 227 14.41 0.07 -6.57
CA PRO A 227 15.17 -0.39 -7.73
C PRO A 227 16.29 0.58 -8.14
N GLU A 228 16.04 1.89 -8.08
CA GLU A 228 17.04 2.92 -8.37
C GLU A 228 18.19 2.91 -7.36
N GLY A 229 17.88 2.73 -6.07
CA GLY A 229 18.87 2.59 -5.00
C GLY A 229 19.73 1.35 -5.18
N CYS A 230 19.10 0.21 -5.46
CA CYS A 230 19.79 -1.05 -5.77
C CYS A 230 20.71 -0.89 -6.98
N ALA A 231 20.21 -0.33 -8.08
CA ALA A 231 20.98 -0.08 -9.30
C ALA A 231 22.18 0.84 -9.04
N SER A 232 21.98 1.89 -8.28
CA SER A 232 23.06 2.83 -7.92
C SER A 232 24.17 2.17 -7.10
N ILE A 233 23.84 1.27 -6.17
CA ILE A 233 24.81 0.54 -5.34
C ILE A 233 25.55 -0.52 -6.16
N LEU A 234 24.81 -1.37 -6.90
CA LEU A 234 25.40 -2.54 -7.57
C LEU A 234 26.05 -2.18 -8.90
N TRP A 235 25.44 -1.32 -9.69
CA TRP A 235 25.92 -0.97 -11.04
C TRP A 235 26.44 0.46 -11.16
N LYS A 236 26.39 1.24 -10.08
CA LYS A 236 26.80 2.67 -10.04
C LYS A 236 26.06 3.53 -11.09
N SER A 237 24.84 3.11 -11.47
CA SER A 237 23.99 3.82 -12.41
C SER A 237 22.52 3.58 -12.08
N ALA A 238 21.76 4.66 -11.83
CA ALA A 238 20.32 4.59 -11.64
C ALA A 238 19.54 4.19 -12.92
N GLU A 239 20.15 4.30 -14.10
CA GLU A 239 19.57 3.88 -15.38
C GLU A 239 19.30 2.36 -15.43
N LYS A 240 19.95 1.59 -14.56
CA LYS A 240 19.76 0.14 -14.39
C LYS A 240 18.59 -0.22 -13.44
N ALA A 241 17.71 0.72 -13.14
CA ALA A 241 16.58 0.48 -12.23
C ALA A 241 15.62 -0.60 -12.74
N GLU A 242 15.43 -0.73 -14.05
CA GLU A 242 14.59 -1.78 -14.66
C GLU A 242 15.20 -3.16 -14.44
N ASP A 243 16.51 -3.34 -14.72
CA ASP A 243 17.24 -4.58 -14.46
C ASP A 243 17.21 -4.94 -12.96
N ALA A 244 17.33 -3.91 -12.08
CA ALA A 244 17.25 -4.10 -10.64
C ALA A 244 15.86 -4.55 -10.19
N ALA A 245 14.80 -3.94 -10.71
CA ALA A 245 13.42 -4.31 -10.37
C ALA A 245 13.12 -5.78 -10.72
N GLU A 246 13.60 -6.23 -11.86
CA GLU A 246 13.46 -7.64 -12.30
C GLU A 246 14.23 -8.58 -11.37
N ALA A 247 15.50 -8.28 -11.08
CA ALA A 247 16.36 -9.11 -10.24
C ALA A 247 15.88 -9.19 -8.77
N MET A 248 15.32 -8.11 -8.25
CA MET A 248 14.89 -8.01 -6.85
C MET A 248 13.59 -8.74 -6.55
N ARG A 249 12.76 -9.06 -7.55
CA ARG A 249 11.50 -9.80 -7.41
C ARG A 249 10.56 -9.18 -6.35
N ILE A 250 10.20 -7.92 -6.56
CA ILE A 250 9.52 -7.07 -5.57
C ILE A 250 7.99 -6.99 -5.70
N THR A 251 7.41 -7.60 -6.74
CA THR A 251 5.98 -7.51 -7.03
C THR A 251 5.14 -8.46 -6.17
N ALA A 252 3.86 -8.15 -5.99
CA ALA A 252 2.95 -8.99 -5.20
C ALA A 252 2.93 -10.44 -5.69
N ALA A 253 2.86 -10.67 -7.01
CA ALA A 253 2.87 -12.02 -7.59
C ALA A 253 4.15 -12.80 -7.23
N GLN A 254 5.32 -12.16 -7.38
CA GLN A 254 6.60 -12.78 -7.07
C GLN A 254 6.79 -13.07 -5.58
N LEU A 255 6.33 -12.16 -4.70
CA LEU A 255 6.40 -12.36 -3.25
C LEU A 255 5.43 -13.45 -2.76
N ASN A 256 4.29 -13.60 -3.43
CA ASN A 256 3.37 -14.69 -3.18
C ASN A 256 3.97 -16.06 -3.56
N GLU A 257 4.71 -16.15 -4.67
CA GLU A 257 5.48 -17.36 -5.04
C GLU A 257 6.50 -17.77 -3.97
N PHE A 258 7.09 -16.79 -3.27
CA PHE A 258 8.04 -17.03 -2.18
C PHE A 258 7.37 -17.29 -0.82
N ASN A 259 6.04 -17.27 -0.73
CA ASN A 259 5.28 -17.36 0.52
C ASN A 259 5.66 -16.25 1.54
N LEU A 260 6.05 -15.07 1.05
CA LEU A 260 6.34 -13.91 1.89
C LEU A 260 5.09 -13.09 2.21
N ILE A 261 4.04 -13.25 1.40
CA ILE A 261 2.71 -12.65 1.61
C ILE A 261 1.64 -13.73 1.59
N ASP A 262 0.48 -13.43 2.17
CA ASP A 262 -0.61 -14.41 2.33
C ASP A 262 -1.65 -14.32 1.21
N GLU A 263 -1.87 -13.13 0.64
CA GLU A 263 -2.87 -12.94 -0.41
C GLU A 263 -2.52 -11.76 -1.32
N VAL A 264 -2.70 -11.93 -2.63
CA VAL A 264 -2.67 -10.85 -3.61
C VAL A 264 -4.10 -10.38 -3.85
N LEU A 265 -4.36 -9.10 -3.61
CA LEU A 265 -5.66 -8.47 -3.86
C LEU A 265 -5.67 -7.91 -5.28
N GLU A 266 -6.46 -8.49 -6.15
CA GLU A 266 -6.60 -8.01 -7.53
C GLU A 266 -7.16 -6.59 -7.55
N GLU A 267 -6.56 -5.72 -8.35
CA GLU A 267 -6.97 -4.33 -8.48
C GLU A 267 -7.99 -4.15 -9.62
N PRO A 268 -8.79 -3.07 -9.57
CA PRO A 268 -9.61 -2.67 -10.70
C PRO A 268 -8.79 -2.55 -11.98
N LEU A 269 -9.44 -2.74 -13.12
CA LEU A 269 -8.79 -2.66 -14.43
C LEU A 269 -8.02 -1.34 -14.60
N GLY A 270 -6.72 -1.42 -14.83
CA GLY A 270 -5.83 -0.28 -14.93
C GLY A 270 -5.31 0.25 -13.59
N GLY A 271 -5.56 -0.47 -12.47
CA GLY A 271 -5.02 -0.14 -11.14
C GLY A 271 -5.98 0.62 -10.22
N ALA A 272 -5.65 0.68 -8.94
CA ALA A 272 -6.49 1.29 -7.89
C ALA A 272 -6.83 2.76 -8.14
N HIS A 273 -5.97 3.51 -8.82
CA HIS A 273 -6.20 4.92 -9.18
C HIS A 273 -7.30 5.12 -10.24
N ARG A 274 -7.62 4.08 -11.03
CA ARG A 274 -8.68 4.12 -12.03
C ARG A 274 -10.07 3.97 -11.42
N ASN A 275 -10.19 3.19 -10.34
CA ASN A 275 -11.43 3.03 -9.59
C ASN A 275 -11.15 2.90 -8.08
N PRO A 276 -10.91 4.04 -7.38
CA PRO A 276 -10.59 4.06 -5.95
C PRO A 276 -11.67 3.42 -5.07
N LYS A 277 -12.94 3.56 -5.47
CA LYS A 277 -14.07 2.99 -4.72
C LYS A 277 -14.06 1.46 -4.77
N GLU A 278 -13.92 0.87 -5.94
CA GLU A 278 -13.81 -0.58 -6.11
C GLU A 278 -12.56 -1.13 -5.40
N ALA A 279 -11.42 -0.43 -5.49
CA ALA A 279 -10.22 -0.79 -4.76
C ALA A 279 -10.44 -0.80 -3.24
N ALA A 280 -11.18 0.15 -2.70
CA ALA A 280 -11.54 0.19 -1.28
C ALA A 280 -12.49 -0.96 -0.89
N GLU A 281 -13.45 -1.32 -1.74
CA GLU A 281 -14.35 -2.46 -1.54
C GLU A 281 -13.59 -3.79 -1.52
N ILE A 282 -12.61 -3.96 -2.42
CA ILE A 282 -11.73 -5.14 -2.45
C ILE A 282 -10.95 -5.27 -1.13
N ILE A 283 -10.30 -4.20 -0.68
CA ILE A 283 -9.59 -4.21 0.61
C ILE A 283 -10.56 -4.49 1.75
N ARG A 284 -11.71 -3.81 1.81
CA ARG A 284 -12.72 -4.02 2.85
C ARG A 284 -13.14 -5.48 2.96
N ASN A 285 -13.46 -6.12 1.85
CA ASN A 285 -13.89 -7.51 1.83
C ASN A 285 -12.79 -8.47 2.27
N ALA A 286 -11.55 -8.23 1.84
CA ALA A 286 -10.40 -9.01 2.27
C ALA A 286 -10.13 -8.84 3.79
N LEU A 287 -10.25 -7.61 4.32
CA LEU A 287 -10.11 -7.36 5.75
C LEU A 287 -11.17 -8.10 6.57
N LEU A 288 -12.44 -8.05 6.16
CA LEU A 288 -13.53 -8.73 6.87
C LEU A 288 -13.30 -10.25 6.90
N LYS A 289 -13.00 -10.85 5.75
CA LYS A 289 -12.68 -12.29 5.65
C LYS A 289 -11.55 -12.68 6.62
N ASN A 290 -10.43 -11.97 6.56
CA ASN A 290 -9.25 -12.30 7.38
C ASN A 290 -9.50 -12.01 8.87
N LEU A 291 -10.26 -10.97 9.23
CA LEU A 291 -10.64 -10.69 10.62
C LEU A 291 -11.53 -11.81 11.19
N ASP A 292 -12.49 -12.32 10.42
CA ASP A 292 -13.36 -13.42 10.85
C ASP A 292 -12.57 -14.71 11.13
N GLU A 293 -11.57 -15.01 10.26
CA GLU A 293 -10.67 -16.14 10.47
C GLU A 293 -9.85 -15.99 11.75
N LEU A 294 -9.21 -14.83 11.95
CA LEU A 294 -8.31 -14.58 13.09
C LEU A 294 -9.07 -14.46 14.41
N ASP A 295 -10.28 -13.90 14.43
CA ASP A 295 -11.10 -13.80 15.63
C ASP A 295 -11.59 -15.18 16.15
N SER A 296 -11.54 -16.22 15.32
CA SER A 296 -11.83 -17.58 15.73
C SER A 296 -10.74 -18.24 16.58
N LEU A 297 -9.52 -17.66 16.60
CA LEU A 297 -8.37 -18.18 17.31
C LEU A 297 -8.34 -17.69 18.76
N SER A 298 -7.84 -18.54 19.68
CA SER A 298 -7.42 -18.05 20.98
C SER A 298 -6.17 -17.18 20.84
N ILE A 299 -5.93 -16.31 21.84
CA ILE A 299 -4.72 -15.44 21.82
C ILE A 299 -3.43 -16.27 21.76
N ASP A 300 -3.36 -17.38 22.47
CA ASP A 300 -2.18 -18.25 22.43
C ASP A 300 -1.96 -18.88 21.06
N ALA A 301 -3.04 -19.37 20.41
CA ALA A 301 -2.98 -19.91 19.06
C ALA A 301 -2.58 -18.82 18.03
N LEU A 302 -3.13 -17.62 18.16
CA LEU A 302 -2.79 -16.47 17.32
C LEU A 302 -1.29 -16.14 17.37
N LEU A 303 -0.74 -16.06 18.59
CA LEU A 303 0.69 -15.77 18.80
C LEU A 303 1.59 -16.92 18.30
N GLU A 304 1.19 -18.17 18.51
CA GLU A 304 1.93 -19.33 18.00
C GLU A 304 1.93 -19.37 16.47
N GLU A 305 0.80 -19.12 15.82
CA GLU A 305 0.73 -19.04 14.36
C GLU A 305 1.56 -17.89 13.80
N ARG A 306 1.49 -16.69 14.41
CA ARG A 306 2.32 -15.54 14.03
C ARG A 306 3.80 -15.88 14.13
N GLN A 307 4.25 -16.47 15.24
CA GLN A 307 5.64 -16.87 15.42
C GLN A 307 6.07 -17.92 14.39
N ARG A 308 5.24 -18.92 14.14
CA ARG A 308 5.51 -19.96 13.13
C ARG A 308 5.66 -19.35 11.74
N ARG A 309 4.75 -18.44 11.38
CA ARG A 309 4.80 -17.71 10.11
C ARG A 309 6.10 -16.93 9.96
N LEU A 310 6.47 -16.11 10.94
CA LEU A 310 7.71 -15.32 10.91
C LEU A 310 8.97 -16.19 10.82
N SER A 311 8.97 -17.33 11.51
CA SER A 311 10.10 -18.27 11.49
C SER A 311 10.17 -19.12 10.21
N SER A 312 9.12 -19.15 9.40
CA SER A 312 9.07 -19.91 8.16
C SER A 312 9.59 -19.15 6.94
N PHE A 313 9.89 -17.86 7.08
CA PHE A 313 10.38 -17.06 5.98
C PHE A 313 11.78 -17.49 5.54
N GLY A 314 11.94 -17.59 4.23
CA GLY A 314 13.19 -17.98 3.59
C GLY A 314 13.29 -19.49 3.33
N GLN A 315 13.97 -19.82 2.22
CA GLN A 315 14.27 -21.19 1.84
C GLN A 315 15.79 -21.36 1.81
N PHE A 316 16.28 -22.40 2.45
CA PHE A 316 17.69 -22.78 2.42
C PHE A 316 17.82 -24.28 2.18
N LYS A 317 18.94 -24.69 1.59
CA LYS A 317 19.35 -26.10 1.52
C LYS A 317 20.55 -26.27 2.42
N GLU A 318 20.46 -27.24 3.33
CA GLU A 318 21.66 -27.71 4.02
C GLU A 318 22.61 -28.37 3.00
N ALA A 319 23.90 -28.04 3.10
CA ALA A 319 24.93 -28.56 2.19
C ALA A 319 25.28 -30.01 2.50
#